data_c95c7721964a18954fa5dfe9194901d4
#
_entry.id   c95c7721964a18954fa5dfe9194901d4
#
_cell.length_a   1.000
_cell.length_b   1.000
_cell.length_c   1.000
_cell.angle_alpha   90.00
_cell.angle_beta   90.00
_cell.angle_gamma   90.00
#
_symmetry.space_group_name_H-M   'P 1'
#
loop_
_entity.id
_entity.type
_entity.pdbx_description
1 polymer ?
#
loop_
_entity_poly.entity_id
_entity_poly.type
_entity_poly.pdbx_seq_one_letter_code
_entity_poly.pdbx_strand_id
1 'polypeptide(L)'
;MTFDPLAILTAFGLIFLAELPDKTMFASLAMGTRMRPLYVWFGTSTAFIVHVVIAVGAGSLLSLLPEMAVKLVSAALFAFGAFVLLRSGGDDDEDGGGKTVTGFWPVYTTAFMAVFISEWGDLTQITTANLAASNGWLPTAIGSALALMSVSALALLAGRFIAQRVPLNTVQRIGAACMAGLAVWTLAEAFTL
;
A
#
# COMPACT_ATOMS: atom_id res chain seq x y z
N MET A 1 1.11 30.97 -3.46
CA MET A 1 0.96 29.61 -2.91
C MET A 1 0.99 29.74 -1.41
N THR A 2 -0.13 29.66 -0.73
CA THR A 2 -0.19 29.74 0.74
C THR A 2 0.10 28.35 1.29
N PHE A 3 1.11 28.26 2.13
CA PHE A 3 1.41 27.05 2.89
C PHE A 3 0.33 26.94 3.97
N ASP A 4 -0.62 26.01 3.79
CA ASP A 4 -1.72 25.81 4.74
C ASP A 4 -1.46 24.57 5.61
N PRO A 5 -1.04 24.75 6.86
CA PRO A 5 -0.76 23.63 7.77
C PRO A 5 -2.00 22.79 8.07
N LEU A 6 -3.19 23.37 8.04
CA LEU A 6 -4.43 22.65 8.29
C LEU A 6 -4.75 21.70 7.13
N ALA A 7 -4.51 22.12 5.90
CA ALA A 7 -4.66 21.26 4.71
C ALA A 7 -3.67 20.09 4.73
N ILE A 8 -2.42 20.32 5.18
CA ILE A 8 -1.43 19.24 5.39
C ILE A 8 -1.92 18.24 6.42
N LEU A 9 -2.39 18.73 7.57
CA LEU A 9 -2.85 17.86 8.66
C LEU A 9 -4.12 17.08 8.26
N THR A 10 -5.01 17.70 7.52
CA THR A 10 -6.23 17.06 6.99
C THR A 10 -5.87 15.94 6.01
N ALA A 11 -4.99 16.22 5.04
CA ALA A 11 -4.53 15.21 4.08
C ALA A 11 -3.79 14.07 4.81
N PHE A 12 -2.89 14.41 5.75
CA PHE A 12 -2.21 13.41 6.56
C PHE A 12 -3.19 12.52 7.32
N GLY A 13 -4.13 13.10 8.05
CA GLY A 13 -5.08 12.35 8.89
C GLY A 13 -5.98 11.42 8.07
N LEU A 14 -6.54 11.94 6.99
CA LEU A 14 -7.44 11.16 6.12
C LEU A 14 -6.70 9.99 5.46
N ILE A 15 -5.54 10.24 4.84
CA ILE A 15 -4.77 9.19 4.16
C ILE A 15 -4.18 8.20 5.17
N PHE A 16 -3.69 8.68 6.31
CA PHE A 16 -3.17 7.81 7.37
C PHE A 16 -4.23 6.83 7.89
N LEU A 17 -5.45 7.32 8.16
CA LEU A 17 -6.53 6.46 8.64
C LEU A 17 -7.05 5.51 7.56
N ALA A 18 -7.10 5.95 6.31
CA ALA A 18 -7.51 5.11 5.19
C ALA A 18 -6.53 3.96 4.93
N GLU A 19 -5.24 4.19 5.14
CA GLU A 19 -4.16 3.23 4.84
C GLU A 19 -3.86 2.27 6.01
N LEU A 20 -4.27 2.61 7.25
CA LEU A 20 -3.94 1.77 8.42
C LEU A 20 -4.39 0.30 8.30
N PRO A 21 -5.57 -0.05 7.74
CA PRO A 21 -5.98 -1.45 7.56
C PRO A 21 -5.71 -2.02 6.16
N ASP A 22 -4.83 -1.39 5.34
CA ASP A 22 -4.70 -1.75 3.92
C ASP A 22 -3.69 -2.87 3.63
N LYS A 23 -3.79 -3.42 2.41
CA LYS A 23 -2.91 -4.46 1.80
C LYS A 23 -1.43 -4.14 1.90
N THR A 24 -1.06 -2.87 1.74
CA THR A 24 0.33 -2.40 1.75
C THR A 24 0.94 -2.49 3.14
N MET A 25 0.15 -2.33 4.18
CA MET A 25 0.57 -2.58 5.56
C MET A 25 0.99 -4.06 5.72
N PHE A 26 0.21 -5.01 5.21
CA PHE A 26 0.52 -6.44 5.29
C PHE A 26 1.73 -6.81 4.41
N ALA A 27 1.85 -6.25 3.21
CA ALA A 27 3.01 -6.47 2.34
C ALA A 27 4.30 -5.93 2.98
N SER A 28 4.26 -4.72 3.53
CA SER A 28 5.38 -4.09 4.24
C SER A 28 5.77 -4.91 5.49
N LEU A 29 4.76 -5.37 6.24
CA LEU A 29 4.95 -6.24 7.40
C LEU A 29 5.66 -7.54 7.00
N ALA A 30 5.18 -8.22 5.96
CA ALA A 30 5.78 -9.46 5.48
C ALA A 30 7.22 -9.26 4.97
N MET A 31 7.47 -8.19 4.22
CA MET A 31 8.84 -7.84 3.77
C MET A 31 9.76 -7.50 4.94
N GLY A 32 9.24 -6.76 5.94
CA GLY A 32 10.00 -6.38 7.14
C GLY A 32 10.45 -7.55 8.00
N THR A 33 9.77 -8.70 7.91
CA THR A 33 10.17 -9.93 8.62
C THR A 33 11.36 -10.66 7.96
N ARG A 34 11.50 -10.54 6.65
CA ARG A 34 12.46 -11.30 5.83
C ARG A 34 13.65 -10.47 5.33
N MET A 35 13.49 -9.14 5.27
CA MET A 35 14.46 -8.21 4.69
C MET A 35 14.86 -7.14 5.71
N ARG A 36 15.92 -6.38 5.44
CA ARG A 36 16.31 -5.25 6.29
C ARG A 36 15.24 -4.15 6.24
N PRO A 37 14.55 -3.84 7.36
CA PRO A 37 13.39 -2.94 7.36
C PRO A 37 13.69 -1.54 6.80
N LEU A 38 14.88 -1.02 7.05
CA LEU A 38 15.28 0.30 6.55
C LEU A 38 15.34 0.34 5.00
N TYR A 39 15.85 -0.73 4.37
CA TYR A 39 15.94 -0.80 2.90
C TYR A 39 14.55 -0.96 2.28
N VAL A 40 13.69 -1.75 2.92
CA VAL A 40 12.28 -1.87 2.54
C VAL A 40 11.59 -0.52 2.66
N TRP A 41 11.78 0.20 3.78
CA TRP A 41 11.18 1.50 4.00
C TRP A 41 11.58 2.53 2.93
N PHE A 42 12.83 2.57 2.52
CA PHE A 42 13.26 3.44 1.43
C PHE A 42 12.58 3.10 0.10
N GLY A 43 12.45 1.81 -0.23
CA GLY A 43 11.76 1.37 -1.43
C GLY A 43 10.27 1.72 -1.42
N THR A 44 9.57 1.38 -0.35
CA THR A 44 8.13 1.69 -0.19
C THR A 44 7.87 3.19 -0.17
N SER A 45 8.67 3.96 0.58
CA SER A 45 8.52 5.42 0.66
C SER A 45 8.70 6.10 -0.70
N THR A 46 9.68 5.65 -1.48
CA THR A 46 9.89 6.19 -2.84
C THR A 46 8.71 5.86 -3.76
N ALA A 47 8.17 4.63 -3.69
CA ALA A 47 6.98 4.25 -4.44
C ALA A 47 5.78 5.14 -4.07
N PHE A 48 5.54 5.37 -2.79
CA PHE A 48 4.47 6.25 -2.32
C PHE A 48 4.65 7.70 -2.77
N ILE A 49 5.86 8.24 -2.73
CA ILE A 49 6.13 9.59 -3.24
C ILE A 49 5.78 9.68 -4.72
N VAL A 50 6.18 8.67 -5.52
CA VAL A 50 5.84 8.63 -6.95
C VAL A 50 4.32 8.57 -7.14
N HIS A 51 3.60 7.75 -6.38
CA HIS A 51 2.13 7.69 -6.44
C HIS A 51 1.47 9.03 -6.06
N VAL A 52 1.95 9.70 -5.02
CA VAL A 52 1.45 11.02 -4.63
C VAL A 52 1.68 12.04 -5.72
N VAL A 53 2.86 12.06 -6.36
CA VAL A 53 3.15 12.95 -7.48
C VAL A 53 2.21 12.66 -8.66
N ILE A 54 1.99 11.40 -8.99
CA ILE A 54 1.04 11.00 -10.04
C ILE A 54 -0.38 11.41 -9.66
N ALA A 55 -0.83 11.14 -8.44
CA ALA A 55 -2.17 11.48 -7.97
C ALA A 55 -2.45 12.98 -8.03
N VAL A 56 -1.51 13.78 -7.53
CA VAL A 56 -1.63 15.25 -7.53
C VAL A 56 -1.51 15.82 -8.94
N GLY A 57 -0.62 15.27 -9.79
CA GLY A 57 -0.42 15.72 -11.16
C GLY A 57 -1.53 15.27 -12.11
N ALA A 58 -2.11 14.10 -11.89
CA ALA A 58 -3.15 13.53 -12.74
C ALA A 58 -4.57 13.66 -12.14
N GLY A 59 -4.74 14.39 -11.05
CA GLY A 59 -5.99 14.47 -10.31
C GLY A 59 -7.22 14.81 -11.15
N SER A 60 -7.05 15.65 -12.16
CA SER A 60 -8.11 15.96 -13.12
C SER A 60 -8.37 14.85 -14.15
N LEU A 61 -7.41 13.98 -14.42
CA LEU A 61 -7.53 12.86 -15.35
C LEU A 61 -8.09 11.60 -14.65
N LEU A 62 -7.73 11.37 -13.38
CA LEU A 62 -8.24 10.24 -12.60
C LEU A 62 -9.74 10.35 -12.33
N SER A 63 -10.26 11.58 -12.17
CA SER A 63 -11.69 11.82 -12.02
C SER A 63 -12.52 11.56 -13.29
N LEU A 64 -11.86 11.34 -14.44
CA LEU A 64 -12.51 10.97 -15.71
C LEU A 64 -12.64 9.45 -15.89
N LEU A 65 -11.99 8.65 -15.04
CA LEU A 65 -12.13 7.20 -15.11
C LEU A 65 -13.52 6.76 -14.62
N PRO A 66 -14.19 5.84 -15.34
CA PRO A 66 -15.45 5.29 -14.86
C PRO A 66 -15.24 4.61 -13.51
N GLU A 67 -16.03 4.98 -12.52
CA GLU A 67 -15.93 4.47 -11.14
C GLU A 67 -15.99 2.93 -11.11
N MET A 68 -16.83 2.34 -11.93
CA MET A 68 -16.94 0.88 -12.10
C MET A 68 -15.61 0.26 -12.56
N ALA A 69 -14.91 0.88 -13.50
CA ALA A 69 -13.63 0.35 -13.99
C ALA A 69 -12.56 0.38 -12.88
N VAL A 70 -12.51 1.44 -12.08
CA VAL A 70 -11.59 1.57 -10.94
C VAL A 70 -11.88 0.49 -9.91
N LYS A 71 -13.15 0.28 -9.54
CA LYS A 71 -13.57 -0.75 -8.57
C LYS A 71 -13.25 -2.16 -9.06
N LEU A 72 -13.49 -2.47 -10.33
CA LEU A 72 -13.17 -3.78 -10.91
C LEU A 72 -11.67 -4.09 -10.89
N VAL A 73 -10.85 -3.11 -11.27
CA VAL A 73 -9.38 -3.25 -11.23
C VAL A 73 -8.91 -3.43 -9.80
N SER A 74 -9.40 -2.63 -8.85
CA SER A 74 -9.06 -2.76 -7.42
C SER A 74 -9.46 -4.13 -6.87
N ALA A 75 -10.66 -4.60 -7.15
CA ALA A 75 -11.11 -5.94 -6.74
C ALA A 75 -10.23 -7.06 -7.30
N ALA A 76 -9.84 -6.97 -8.57
CA ALA A 76 -8.92 -7.92 -9.19
C ALA A 76 -7.52 -7.91 -8.54
N LEU A 77 -7.01 -6.73 -8.19
CA LEU A 77 -5.72 -6.60 -7.49
C LEU A 77 -5.79 -7.17 -6.07
N PHE A 78 -6.86 -6.94 -5.33
CA PHE A 78 -7.08 -7.54 -4.02
C PHE A 78 -7.17 -9.08 -4.10
N ALA A 79 -7.91 -9.60 -5.07
CA ALA A 79 -8.02 -11.04 -5.30
C ALA A 79 -6.66 -11.66 -5.67
N PHE A 80 -5.88 -10.99 -6.52
CA PHE A 80 -4.53 -11.39 -6.87
C PHE A 80 -3.59 -11.36 -5.66
N GLY A 81 -3.65 -10.31 -4.83
CA GLY A 81 -2.88 -10.22 -3.60
C GLY A 81 -3.21 -11.32 -2.60
N ALA A 82 -4.50 -11.63 -2.42
CA ALA A 82 -4.95 -12.77 -1.61
C ALA A 82 -4.39 -14.10 -2.12
N PHE A 83 -4.46 -14.33 -3.44
CA PHE A 83 -3.92 -15.52 -4.08
C PHE A 83 -2.41 -15.67 -3.88
N VAL A 84 -1.64 -14.59 -4.05
CA VAL A 84 -0.18 -14.58 -3.83
C VAL A 84 0.14 -14.91 -2.38
N LEU A 85 -0.54 -14.31 -1.41
CA LEU A 85 -0.32 -14.58 0.00
C LEU A 85 -0.64 -16.03 0.38
N LEU A 86 -1.71 -16.60 -0.16
CA LEU A 86 -2.08 -18.00 0.08
C LEU A 86 -1.06 -18.96 -0.53
N ARG A 87 -0.55 -18.64 -1.72
CA ARG A 87 0.43 -19.50 -2.40
C ARG A 87 1.81 -19.44 -1.74
N SER A 88 2.20 -18.28 -1.23
CA SER A 88 3.47 -18.11 -0.51
C SER A 88 3.49 -18.80 0.87
N GLY A 89 2.34 -19.19 1.42
CA GLY A 89 2.22 -19.90 2.70
C GLY A 89 2.34 -21.43 2.60
N GLY A 90 2.44 -21.97 1.39
CA GLY A 90 2.53 -23.42 1.15
C GLY A 90 3.94 -24.00 0.99
N ASP A 91 4.96 -23.14 0.87
CA ASP A 91 6.31 -23.57 0.49
C ASP A 91 7.30 -23.58 1.66
N ASP A 92 6.83 -23.78 2.91
CA ASP A 92 7.71 -23.86 4.09
C ASP A 92 8.34 -25.27 4.34
N ASP A 93 8.07 -26.25 3.48
CA ASP A 93 8.75 -27.55 3.53
C ASP A 93 9.35 -27.88 2.16
N GLU A 94 10.66 -27.99 2.14
CA GLU A 94 11.57 -28.45 1.09
C GLU A 94 12.21 -27.38 0.19
N ASP A 95 13.50 -27.17 0.46
CA ASP A 95 14.60 -26.87 -0.48
C ASP A 95 14.41 -25.76 -1.54
N GLY A 96 13.67 -24.77 -1.23
CA GLY A 96 13.75 -23.54 -1.95
C GLY A 96 14.87 -22.66 -1.35
N GLY A 97 16.10 -22.83 -1.81
CA GLY A 97 17.18 -21.85 -1.63
C GLY A 97 16.77 -20.51 -2.28
N GLY A 98 15.70 -19.94 -1.82
CA GLY A 98 15.32 -18.56 -2.08
C GLY A 98 16.48 -17.73 -1.56
N LYS A 99 17.39 -17.32 -2.46
CA LYS A 99 18.48 -16.39 -2.17
C LYS A 99 17.88 -15.30 -1.32
N THR A 100 18.22 -15.28 -0.04
CA THR A 100 17.86 -14.17 0.84
C THR A 100 18.29 -12.92 0.11
N VAL A 101 17.30 -12.11 -0.30
CA VAL A 101 17.56 -10.88 -1.04
C VAL A 101 18.34 -9.99 -0.09
N THR A 102 19.66 -9.98 -0.26
CA THR A 102 20.59 -9.25 0.59
C THR A 102 21.22 -8.13 -0.22
N GLY A 103 21.39 -6.98 0.40
CA GLY A 103 21.92 -5.80 -0.25
C GLY A 103 20.85 -4.71 -0.40
N PHE A 104 21.30 -3.46 -0.47
CA PHE A 104 20.41 -2.31 -0.55
C PHE A 104 19.55 -2.34 -1.81
N TRP A 105 20.16 -2.41 -2.99
CA TRP A 105 19.46 -2.29 -4.26
C TRP A 105 18.43 -3.40 -4.52
N PRO A 106 18.74 -4.70 -4.32
CA PRO A 106 17.75 -5.75 -4.52
C PRO A 106 16.54 -5.63 -3.58
N VAL A 107 16.77 -5.30 -2.31
CA VAL A 107 15.68 -5.10 -1.34
C VAL A 107 14.85 -3.88 -1.67
N TYR A 108 15.52 -2.76 -1.98
CA TYR A 108 14.87 -1.50 -2.38
C TYR A 108 13.98 -1.70 -3.62
N THR A 109 14.52 -2.29 -4.69
CA THR A 109 13.76 -2.47 -5.93
C THR A 109 12.59 -3.43 -5.75
N THR A 110 12.77 -4.50 -4.97
CA THR A 110 11.67 -5.42 -4.65
C THR A 110 10.56 -4.71 -3.89
N ALA A 111 10.90 -3.95 -2.86
CA ALA A 111 9.92 -3.21 -2.06
C ALA A 111 9.25 -2.09 -2.86
N PHE A 112 10.03 -1.36 -3.66
CA PHE A 112 9.51 -0.33 -4.56
C PHE A 112 8.49 -0.92 -5.54
N MET A 113 8.85 -1.98 -6.27
CA MET A 113 7.98 -2.58 -7.27
C MET A 113 6.73 -3.22 -6.64
N ALA A 114 6.87 -3.86 -5.50
CA ALA A 114 5.74 -4.46 -4.80
C ALA A 114 4.68 -3.40 -4.46
N VAL A 115 5.08 -2.27 -3.86
CA VAL A 115 4.17 -1.19 -3.53
C VAL A 115 3.72 -0.44 -4.78
N PHE A 116 4.62 -0.13 -5.70
CA PHE A 116 4.29 0.60 -6.91
C PHE A 116 3.21 -0.09 -7.75
N ILE A 117 3.27 -1.41 -7.88
CA ILE A 117 2.28 -2.18 -8.64
C ILE A 117 0.98 -2.32 -7.84
N SER A 118 1.06 -2.59 -6.52
CA SER A 118 -0.12 -2.84 -5.70
C SER A 118 -0.98 -1.61 -5.44
N GLU A 119 -0.38 -0.42 -5.45
CA GLU A 119 -1.07 0.85 -5.19
C GLU A 119 -1.58 1.55 -6.46
N TRP A 120 -1.36 0.98 -7.63
CA TRP A 120 -1.81 1.59 -8.87
C TRP A 120 -3.33 1.64 -8.96
N GLY A 121 -3.88 2.87 -9.00
CA GLY A 121 -5.33 3.08 -9.09
C GLY A 121 -6.10 2.87 -7.78
N ASP A 122 -5.41 2.79 -6.65
CA ASP A 122 -6.05 2.59 -5.35
C ASP A 122 -6.87 3.79 -4.88
N LEU A 123 -7.79 3.53 -3.93
CA LEU A 123 -8.68 4.55 -3.36
C LEU A 123 -7.92 5.72 -2.75
N THR A 124 -6.77 5.46 -2.11
CA THR A 124 -5.93 6.52 -1.54
C THR A 124 -5.33 7.43 -2.61
N GLN A 125 -5.02 6.90 -3.79
CA GLN A 125 -4.56 7.69 -4.93
C GLN A 125 -5.68 8.63 -5.44
N ILE A 126 -6.91 8.13 -5.57
CA ILE A 126 -8.07 8.92 -5.97
C ILE A 126 -8.41 9.97 -4.90
N THR A 127 -8.37 9.58 -3.63
CA THR A 127 -8.60 10.49 -2.51
C THR A 127 -7.57 11.60 -2.47
N THR A 128 -6.29 11.27 -2.68
CA THR A 128 -5.21 12.26 -2.76
C THR A 128 -5.41 13.23 -3.93
N ALA A 129 -5.86 12.73 -5.08
CA ALA A 129 -6.16 13.56 -6.24
C ALA A 129 -7.31 14.55 -5.95
N ASN A 130 -8.39 14.08 -5.33
CA ASN A 130 -9.54 14.92 -4.95
C ASN A 130 -9.16 15.95 -3.88
N LEU A 131 -8.37 15.57 -2.88
CA LEU A 131 -7.87 16.50 -1.86
C LEU A 131 -6.95 17.56 -2.49
N ALA A 132 -6.13 17.20 -3.46
CA ALA A 132 -5.26 18.15 -4.16
C ALA A 132 -6.06 19.17 -4.96
N ALA A 133 -7.18 18.76 -5.55
CA ALA A 133 -8.07 19.66 -6.27
C ALA A 133 -8.79 20.64 -5.33
N SER A 134 -9.18 20.21 -4.12
CA SER A 134 -9.93 21.03 -3.16
C SER A 134 -9.06 21.86 -2.23
N ASN A 135 -7.95 21.32 -1.73
CA ASN A 135 -7.13 21.93 -0.67
C ASN A 135 -5.78 22.45 -1.18
N GLY A 136 -5.53 22.33 -2.48
CA GLY A 136 -4.25 22.67 -3.10
C GLY A 136 -3.26 21.51 -3.17
N TRP A 137 -2.52 21.46 -4.27
CA TRP A 137 -1.66 20.34 -4.60
C TRP A 137 -0.48 20.14 -3.63
N LEU A 138 0.18 21.23 -3.21
CA LEU A 138 1.39 21.15 -2.41
C LEU A 138 1.12 20.68 -0.97
N PRO A 139 0.19 21.28 -0.19
CA PRO A 139 -0.12 20.79 1.14
C PRO A 139 -0.66 19.36 1.13
N THR A 140 -1.47 18.99 0.13
CA THR A 140 -1.96 17.62 -0.04
C THR A 140 -0.83 16.65 -0.32
N ALA A 141 0.09 16.98 -1.23
CA ALA A 141 1.24 16.14 -1.54
C ALA A 141 2.10 15.87 -0.30
N ILE A 142 2.39 16.89 0.48
CA ILE A 142 3.19 16.77 1.72
C ILE A 142 2.44 15.89 2.74
N GLY A 143 1.17 16.20 3.02
CA GLY A 143 0.38 15.45 4.00
C GLY A 143 0.22 13.98 3.64
N SER A 144 -0.14 13.69 2.39
CA SER A 144 -0.31 12.32 1.90
C SER A 144 1.00 11.53 1.90
N ALA A 145 2.11 12.11 1.43
CA ALA A 145 3.41 11.46 1.45
C ALA A 145 3.86 11.10 2.87
N LEU A 146 3.72 12.05 3.81
CA LEU A 146 4.05 11.81 5.22
C LEU A 146 3.17 10.73 5.83
N ALA A 147 1.88 10.68 5.52
CA ALA A 147 0.96 9.66 5.99
C ALA A 147 1.38 8.26 5.53
N LEU A 148 1.57 8.08 4.23
CA LEU A 148 1.95 6.80 3.61
C LEU A 148 3.31 6.30 4.12
N MET A 149 4.31 7.19 4.21
CA MET A 149 5.63 6.87 4.78
C MET A 149 5.54 6.46 6.26
N SER A 150 4.65 7.11 7.03
CA SER A 150 4.44 6.80 8.45
C SER A 150 3.76 5.44 8.63
N VAL A 151 2.73 5.14 7.83
CA VAL A 151 2.06 3.82 7.83
C VAL A 151 3.05 2.72 7.48
N SER A 152 3.86 2.91 6.44
CA SER A 152 4.90 1.94 6.07
C SER A 152 5.92 1.74 7.20
N ALA A 153 6.38 2.80 7.86
CA ALA A 153 7.29 2.69 8.99
C ALA A 153 6.66 1.92 10.16
N LEU A 154 5.40 2.21 10.50
CA LEU A 154 4.66 1.50 11.53
C LEU A 154 4.46 0.03 11.20
N ALA A 155 4.12 -0.28 9.94
CA ALA A 155 3.96 -1.65 9.47
C ALA A 155 5.26 -2.46 9.59
N LEU A 156 6.40 -1.87 9.23
CA LEU A 156 7.71 -2.50 9.33
C LEU A 156 8.15 -2.72 10.79
N LEU A 157 7.86 -1.75 11.66
CA LEU A 157 8.12 -1.89 13.10
C LEU A 157 7.21 -2.95 13.73
N ALA A 158 5.91 -2.91 13.42
CA ALA A 158 4.94 -3.89 13.88
C ALA A 158 5.27 -5.29 13.33
N GLY A 159 5.66 -5.39 12.06
CA GLY A 159 6.06 -6.64 11.43
C GLY A 159 7.20 -7.33 12.14
N ARG A 160 8.22 -6.56 12.53
CA ARG A 160 9.36 -7.08 13.29
C ARG A 160 8.95 -7.60 14.67
N PHE A 161 8.02 -6.92 15.34
CA PHE A 161 7.51 -7.32 16.65
C PHE A 161 6.59 -8.55 16.55
N ILE A 162 5.72 -8.59 15.56
CA ILE A 162 4.78 -9.68 15.31
C ILE A 162 5.51 -10.94 14.87
N ALA A 163 6.51 -10.83 13.97
CA ALA A 163 7.30 -11.96 13.50
C ALA A 163 8.03 -12.72 14.61
N GLN A 164 8.31 -12.06 15.73
CA GLN A 164 8.93 -12.71 16.89
C GLN A 164 7.93 -13.53 17.73
N ARG A 165 6.61 -13.30 17.55
CA ARG A 165 5.57 -13.87 18.40
C ARG A 165 4.50 -14.67 17.67
N VAL A 166 4.35 -14.44 16.37
CA VAL A 166 3.31 -15.07 15.54
C VAL A 166 3.97 -15.79 14.37
N PRO A 167 3.63 -17.06 14.11
CA PRO A 167 4.11 -17.79 12.94
C PRO A 167 3.77 -17.04 11.65
N LEU A 168 4.71 -16.94 10.72
CA LEU A 168 4.54 -16.22 9.45
C LEU A 168 3.32 -16.70 8.67
N ASN A 169 3.06 -18.03 8.69
CA ASN A 169 1.89 -18.63 8.06
C ASN A 169 0.55 -18.07 8.60
N THR A 170 0.49 -17.74 9.90
CA THR A 170 -0.71 -17.13 10.49
C THR A 170 -0.90 -15.71 9.99
N VAL A 171 0.17 -14.92 9.91
CA VAL A 171 0.13 -13.55 9.38
C VAL A 171 -0.30 -13.55 7.91
N GLN A 172 0.25 -14.45 7.10
CA GLN A 172 -0.10 -14.60 5.69
C GLN A 172 -1.57 -15.02 5.49
N ARG A 173 -2.06 -15.97 6.29
CA ARG A 173 -3.47 -16.40 6.22
C ARG A 173 -4.44 -15.30 6.60
N ILE A 174 -4.14 -14.54 7.66
CA ILE A 174 -4.95 -13.38 8.07
C ILE A 174 -4.92 -12.31 6.96
N GLY A 175 -3.74 -11.97 6.44
CA GLY A 175 -3.59 -11.02 5.35
C GLY A 175 -4.37 -11.44 4.10
N ALA A 176 -4.27 -12.72 3.70
CA ALA A 176 -5.02 -13.26 2.57
C ALA A 176 -6.54 -13.20 2.80
N ALA A 177 -7.01 -13.53 4.00
CA ALA A 177 -8.43 -13.44 4.35
C ALA A 177 -8.95 -11.99 4.29
N CYS A 178 -8.17 -11.03 4.82
CA CYS A 178 -8.50 -9.61 4.73
C CYS A 178 -8.56 -9.14 3.26
N MET A 179 -7.56 -9.48 2.44
CA MET A 179 -7.56 -9.12 1.02
C MET A 179 -8.70 -9.77 0.25
N ALA A 180 -9.01 -11.03 0.51
CA ALA A 180 -10.16 -11.70 -0.11
C ALA A 180 -11.49 -11.01 0.29
N GLY A 181 -11.63 -10.63 1.56
CA GLY A 181 -12.77 -9.85 2.04
C GLY A 181 -12.91 -8.50 1.33
N LEU A 182 -11.80 -7.78 1.18
CA LEU A 182 -11.77 -6.50 0.45
C LEU A 182 -12.11 -6.68 -1.04
N ALA A 183 -11.59 -7.74 -1.67
CA ALA A 183 -11.93 -8.06 -3.06
C ALA A 183 -13.43 -8.26 -3.26
N VAL A 184 -14.05 -9.08 -2.38
CA VAL A 184 -15.50 -9.33 -2.41
C VAL A 184 -16.29 -8.06 -2.14
N TRP A 185 -15.90 -7.27 -1.15
CA TRP A 185 -16.54 -6.01 -0.82
C TRP A 185 -16.51 -5.03 -2.00
N THR A 186 -15.32 -4.78 -2.56
CA THR A 186 -15.13 -3.85 -3.68
C THR A 186 -15.88 -4.32 -4.93
N LEU A 187 -15.91 -5.64 -5.16
CA LEU A 187 -16.67 -6.21 -6.27
C LEU A 187 -18.17 -6.02 -6.07
N ALA A 188 -18.69 -6.29 -4.87
CA ALA A 188 -20.11 -6.08 -4.56
C ALA A 188 -20.50 -4.61 -4.75
N GLU A 189 -19.66 -3.69 -4.30
CA GLU A 189 -19.86 -2.26 -4.45
C GLU A 189 -19.84 -1.80 -5.93
N ALA A 190 -19.05 -2.46 -6.79
CA ALA A 190 -19.01 -2.16 -8.22
C ALA A 190 -20.33 -2.50 -8.93
N PHE A 191 -21.10 -3.47 -8.43
CA PHE A 191 -22.38 -3.89 -9.01
C PHE A 191 -23.62 -3.25 -8.32
N THR A 192 -23.43 -2.47 -7.25
CA THR A 192 -24.51 -1.74 -6.57
C THR A 192 -24.65 -0.30 -7.04
N LEU A 193 -23.82 0.14 -7.99
CA LEU A 193 -23.94 1.41 -8.74
C LEU A 193 -24.88 1.26 -9.91
#